data_103fcdbb67b1da23dca0cbd869551936
#
_entry.id   103fcdbb67b1da23dca0cbd869551936
#
_cell.length_a   1.000
_cell.length_b   1.000
_cell.length_c   1.000
_cell.angle_alpha   90.00
_cell.angle_beta   90.00
_cell.angle_gamma   90.00
#
_symmetry.space_group_name_H-M   'P 1'
#
loop_
_entity.id
_entity.type
_entity.pdbx_description
1 polymer ?
#
loop_
_entity_poly.entity_id
_entity_poly.type
_entity_poly.pdbx_seq_one_letter_code
_entity_poly.pdbx_strand_id
1 'polypeptide(L)'
;MIRQGVGTAAPVLAVLLLAAGAAHAQVRLDSGSDWGGVGLLETRNARMRPDGSLEGGVAYRRQRTFWFLNFQPLPFLETSFRFAQRLDGNSGNQDSTDRSFDIKLRLWDESEYLPAFVVGLQDFVGTGIYSGEYIALSKRWDDFDFTLGYGWGRVGSTGMLTNPLVYINSNFRTRNNDIGQGGSFSTQYFRGEDTSLFGGVE
;
A
#
# COMPACT_ATOMS: atom_id res chain seq x y z
N MET A 1 50.34 -3.24 28.45
CA MET A 1 49.15 -3.68 29.23
C MET A 1 47.99 -2.81 28.78
N ILE A 2 47.19 -3.29 27.80
CA ILE A 2 46.04 -2.56 27.26
C ILE A 2 44.82 -3.35 27.69
N ARG A 3 43.99 -2.78 28.57
CA ARG A 3 42.68 -3.32 28.94
C ARG A 3 41.67 -2.90 27.89
N GLN A 4 41.13 -3.85 27.17
CA GLN A 4 39.94 -3.66 26.32
C GLN A 4 38.71 -3.60 27.21
N GLY A 5 37.99 -2.49 27.15
CA GLY A 5 36.66 -2.33 27.72
C GLY A 5 35.63 -3.08 26.87
N VAL A 6 35.02 -4.09 27.43
CA VAL A 6 33.88 -4.83 26.82
C VAL A 6 32.65 -3.96 26.95
N GLY A 7 32.06 -3.57 25.82
CA GLY A 7 30.91 -2.69 25.74
C GLY A 7 29.61 -3.32 26.28
N THR A 8 28.91 -2.56 27.09
CA THR A 8 27.65 -2.88 27.77
C THR A 8 26.39 -2.71 26.87
N ALA A 9 26.48 -2.96 25.56
CA ALA A 9 25.38 -2.80 24.64
C ALA A 9 24.42 -4.02 24.57
N ALA A 10 24.85 -5.18 25.02
CA ALA A 10 24.08 -6.42 24.94
C ALA A 10 22.81 -6.49 25.83
N PRO A 11 22.75 -5.91 27.03
CA PRO A 11 21.58 -6.03 27.88
C PRO A 11 20.39 -5.14 27.46
N VAL A 12 20.61 -4.05 26.73
CA VAL A 12 19.55 -3.13 26.30
C VAL A 12 18.70 -3.75 25.16
N LEU A 13 19.34 -4.48 24.26
CA LEU A 13 18.63 -5.16 23.16
C LEU A 13 17.79 -6.34 23.66
N ALA A 14 18.26 -7.04 24.70
CA ALA A 14 17.51 -8.15 25.30
C ALA A 14 16.26 -7.69 26.07
N VAL A 15 16.27 -6.51 26.69
CA VAL A 15 15.11 -5.95 27.40
C VAL A 15 14.03 -5.48 26.43
N LEU A 16 14.41 -4.94 25.24
CA LEU A 16 13.44 -4.56 24.21
C LEU A 16 12.74 -5.77 23.57
N LEU A 17 13.40 -6.91 23.49
CA LEU A 17 12.80 -8.15 22.96
C LEU A 17 11.88 -8.87 23.97
N LEU A 18 12.06 -8.65 25.27
CA LEU A 18 11.21 -9.26 26.32
C LEU A 18 9.94 -8.45 26.61
N ALA A 19 9.88 -7.17 26.24
CA ALA A 19 8.68 -6.35 26.42
C ALA A 19 7.59 -6.59 25.37
N ALA A 20 7.86 -7.37 24.32
CA ALA A 20 6.91 -7.71 23.27
C ALA A 20 5.96 -8.89 23.62
N GLY A 21 6.01 -9.42 24.82
CA GLY A 21 5.46 -10.74 25.17
C GLY A 21 4.18 -10.77 25.99
N ALA A 22 3.30 -9.76 25.99
CA ALA A 22 2.08 -9.85 26.79
C ALA A 22 0.87 -9.09 26.22
N ALA A 23 0.52 -9.36 24.97
CA ALA A 23 -0.80 -9.00 24.47
C ALA A 23 -1.42 -10.23 23.81
N HIS A 24 -1.99 -11.13 24.62
CA HIS A 24 -2.84 -12.21 24.13
C HIS A 24 -4.26 -11.69 23.84
N ALA A 25 -4.38 -10.76 22.91
CA ALA A 25 -5.54 -10.74 22.04
C ALA A 25 -5.08 -11.49 20.80
N GLN A 26 -5.78 -12.53 20.36
CA GLN A 26 -5.64 -13.04 19.00
C GLN A 26 -6.10 -11.92 18.07
N VAL A 27 -5.22 -10.95 17.83
CA VAL A 27 -5.41 -9.99 16.75
C VAL A 27 -5.25 -10.82 15.49
N ARG A 28 -6.35 -11.16 14.85
CA ARG A 28 -6.33 -11.73 13.51
C ARG A 28 -5.66 -10.67 12.62
N LEU A 29 -4.40 -10.89 12.32
CA LEU A 29 -3.65 -9.98 11.47
C LEU A 29 -4.11 -10.25 10.04
N ASP A 30 -4.81 -9.31 9.45
CA ASP A 30 -5.10 -9.36 8.02
C ASP A 30 -3.79 -9.35 7.24
N SER A 31 -3.76 -10.01 6.07
CA SER A 31 -2.54 -10.17 5.29
C SER A 31 -1.93 -8.83 4.87
N GLY A 32 -0.60 -8.78 4.83
CA GLY A 32 0.14 -7.65 4.27
C GLY A 32 0.31 -7.78 2.76
N SER A 33 0.16 -6.68 2.05
CA SER A 33 0.43 -6.59 0.62
C SER A 33 1.93 -6.39 0.38
N ASP A 34 2.46 -6.92 -0.72
CA ASP A 34 3.83 -6.64 -1.17
C ASP A 34 4.05 -5.18 -1.66
N TRP A 35 2.97 -4.43 -1.76
CA TRP A 35 2.99 -2.97 -1.97
C TRP A 35 3.08 -2.15 -0.68
N GLY A 36 3.00 -2.80 0.48
CA GLY A 36 2.79 -2.17 1.78
C GLY A 36 1.31 -1.98 2.10
N GLY A 37 0.98 -1.90 3.39
CA GLY A 37 -0.40 -1.83 3.87
C GLY A 37 -1.12 -3.17 3.90
N VAL A 38 -2.36 -3.15 4.36
CA VAL A 38 -3.22 -4.33 4.40
C VAL A 38 -3.77 -4.61 3.02
N GLY A 39 -3.66 -5.87 2.58
CA GLY A 39 -4.15 -6.32 1.29
C GLY A 39 -3.86 -7.78 1.04
N LEU A 40 -4.45 -8.35 0.01
CA LEU A 40 -4.04 -9.61 -0.57
C LEU A 40 -2.70 -9.41 -1.27
N LEU A 41 -1.92 -10.44 -1.46
CA LEU A 41 -0.54 -10.40 -1.95
C LEU A 41 -0.19 -9.21 -2.87
N GLU A 42 -0.88 -9.06 -4.00
CA GLU A 42 -0.68 -7.99 -4.97
C GLU A 42 -1.84 -6.99 -5.02
N THR A 43 -2.99 -7.33 -4.45
CA THR A 43 -4.21 -6.53 -4.55
C THR A 43 -4.55 -5.84 -3.25
N ARG A 44 -5.22 -4.71 -3.35
CA ARG A 44 -5.73 -3.95 -2.21
C ARG A 44 -7.03 -4.57 -1.72
N ASN A 45 -7.29 -4.48 -0.41
CA ASN A 45 -8.55 -4.85 0.19
C ASN A 45 -9.10 -3.71 1.07
N ALA A 46 -10.29 -3.91 1.65
CA ALA A 46 -10.89 -2.93 2.54
C ALA A 46 -10.59 -3.18 4.03
N ARG A 47 -9.58 -4.00 4.32
CA ARG A 47 -9.15 -4.28 5.70
C ARG A 47 -8.15 -3.25 6.18
N MET A 48 -8.13 -3.06 7.50
CA MET A 48 -7.26 -2.13 8.21
C MET A 48 -6.60 -2.82 9.39
N ARG A 49 -5.40 -2.40 9.76
CA ARG A 49 -4.77 -2.77 11.03
C ARG A 49 -5.47 -2.07 12.20
N PRO A 50 -5.28 -2.54 13.43
CA PRO A 50 -5.63 -1.75 14.61
C PRO A 50 -4.93 -0.38 14.58
N ASP A 51 -5.61 0.65 15.07
CA ASP A 51 -5.02 1.98 15.20
C ASP A 51 -3.76 1.97 16.08
N GLY A 52 -2.82 2.86 15.77
CA GLY A 52 -1.50 2.89 16.39
C GLY A 52 -0.53 1.82 15.90
N SER A 53 -0.94 0.91 15.00
CA SER A 53 -0.05 -0.12 14.45
C SER A 53 1.01 0.49 13.56
N LEU A 54 2.24 0.00 13.71
CA LEU A 54 3.38 0.29 12.83
C LEU A 54 3.95 -1.02 12.32
N GLU A 55 4.11 -1.14 11.01
CA GLU A 55 4.65 -2.33 10.36
C GLU A 55 5.72 -1.93 9.35
N GLY A 56 6.84 -2.65 9.33
CA GLY A 56 7.87 -2.51 8.31
C GLY A 56 8.07 -3.81 7.58
N GLY A 57 8.35 -3.73 6.28
CA GLY A 57 8.56 -4.91 5.48
C GLY A 57 9.40 -4.68 4.24
N VAL A 58 9.76 -5.80 3.62
CA VAL A 58 10.49 -5.86 2.35
C VAL A 58 9.81 -6.88 1.45
N ALA A 59 9.54 -6.49 0.22
CA ALA A 59 9.06 -7.38 -0.82
C ALA A 59 10.00 -7.35 -2.02
N TYR A 60 10.21 -8.53 -2.63
CA TYR A 60 11.00 -8.65 -3.85
C TYR A 60 10.14 -9.20 -4.97
N ARG A 61 10.05 -8.46 -6.09
CA ARG A 61 9.21 -8.85 -7.20
C ARG A 61 9.76 -8.35 -8.53
N ARG A 62 9.89 -9.24 -9.51
CA ARG A 62 10.27 -8.90 -10.89
C ARG A 62 11.46 -7.93 -10.97
N GLN A 63 12.56 -8.27 -10.32
CA GLN A 63 13.78 -7.46 -10.28
C GLN A 63 13.61 -6.08 -9.62
N ARG A 64 12.64 -5.95 -8.73
CA ARG A 64 12.43 -4.76 -7.89
C ARG A 64 12.36 -5.16 -6.45
N THR A 65 12.98 -4.38 -5.61
CA THR A 65 12.84 -4.49 -4.16
C THR A 65 12.01 -3.31 -3.67
N PHE A 66 11.05 -3.61 -2.83
CA PHE A 66 10.21 -2.62 -2.17
C PHE A 66 10.45 -2.72 -0.68
N TRP A 67 10.88 -1.63 -0.08
CA TRP A 67 10.86 -1.44 1.38
C TRP A 67 9.66 -0.59 1.71
N PHE A 68 8.92 -0.97 2.72
CA PHE A 68 7.76 -0.21 3.13
C PHE A 68 7.66 -0.07 4.64
N LEU A 69 7.04 1.03 5.05
CA LEU A 69 6.67 1.32 6.41
C LEU A 69 5.20 1.73 6.40
N ASN A 70 4.37 0.94 7.07
CA ASN A 70 2.93 1.18 7.17
C ASN A 70 2.61 1.69 8.55
N PHE A 71 1.74 2.66 8.62
CA PHE A 71 1.26 3.23 9.87
C PHE A 71 -0.25 3.42 9.80
N GLN A 72 -0.92 2.96 10.84
CA GLN A 72 -2.36 3.13 11.05
C GLN A 72 -2.59 4.20 12.12
N PRO A 73 -2.58 5.50 11.78
CA PRO A 73 -2.72 6.57 12.77
C PRO A 73 -4.12 6.67 13.36
N LEU A 74 -5.15 6.24 12.63
CA LEU A 74 -6.56 6.29 13.02
C LEU A 74 -7.29 5.05 12.53
N PRO A 75 -8.39 4.63 13.16
CA PRO A 75 -9.12 3.42 12.77
C PRO A 75 -9.58 3.39 11.30
N PHE A 76 -9.71 4.54 10.68
CA PHE A 76 -10.19 4.71 9.30
C PHE A 76 -9.10 5.19 8.32
N LEU A 77 -7.86 5.38 8.77
CA LEU A 77 -6.76 5.92 7.97
C LEU A 77 -5.53 5.02 8.06
N GLU A 78 -5.14 4.44 6.94
CA GLU A 78 -3.86 3.76 6.76
C GLU A 78 -2.97 4.59 5.87
N THR A 79 -1.70 4.69 6.22
CA THR A 79 -0.66 5.36 5.43
C THR A 79 0.51 4.42 5.21
N SER A 80 1.08 4.45 4.01
CA SER A 80 2.26 3.66 3.69
C SER A 80 3.32 4.54 3.06
N PHE A 81 4.54 4.45 3.58
CA PHE A 81 5.72 4.94 2.88
C PHE A 81 6.38 3.76 2.18
N ARG A 82 6.71 3.92 0.91
CA ARG A 82 7.39 2.90 0.11
C ARG A 82 8.62 3.49 -0.58
N PHE A 83 9.72 2.74 -0.49
CA PHE A 83 10.93 2.96 -1.25
C PHE A 83 11.10 1.77 -2.22
N ALA A 84 11.09 2.04 -3.50
CA ALA A 84 11.26 1.03 -4.54
C ALA A 84 12.62 1.20 -5.21
N GLN A 85 13.34 0.09 -5.40
CA GLN A 85 14.60 0.03 -6.10
C GLN A 85 14.52 -1.01 -7.21
N ARG A 86 14.91 -0.62 -8.41
CA ARG A 86 15.03 -1.51 -9.56
C ARG A 86 16.43 -2.12 -9.60
N LEU A 87 16.52 -3.43 -9.82
CA LEU A 87 17.77 -4.19 -9.79
C LEU A 87 18.28 -4.62 -11.18
N ASP A 88 17.52 -4.34 -12.25
CA ASP A 88 17.94 -4.66 -13.60
C ASP A 88 18.93 -3.61 -14.12
N GLY A 89 20.21 -3.88 -13.96
CA GLY A 89 21.31 -3.04 -14.42
C GLY A 89 21.44 -2.83 -15.92
N ASN A 90 20.39 -3.07 -16.71
CA ASN A 90 20.45 -3.10 -18.17
C ASN A 90 19.98 -1.79 -18.83
N SER A 91 19.65 -0.77 -18.07
CA SER A 91 19.38 0.55 -18.57
C SER A 91 20.53 1.46 -18.19
N GLY A 92 21.37 1.82 -19.14
CA GLY A 92 22.55 2.66 -18.98
C GLY A 92 22.30 4.08 -18.46
N ASN A 93 21.26 4.30 -17.68
CA ASN A 93 20.98 5.52 -16.95
C ASN A 93 20.09 5.23 -15.76
N GLN A 94 20.69 5.45 -14.57
CA GLN A 94 20.08 5.63 -13.28
C GLN A 94 19.45 4.37 -12.66
N ASP A 95 20.00 3.99 -11.52
CA ASP A 95 19.28 3.25 -10.49
C ASP A 95 17.95 3.97 -10.25
N SER A 96 16.89 3.49 -10.89
CA SER A 96 15.59 4.12 -10.72
C SER A 96 15.05 3.74 -9.36
N THR A 97 15.32 4.59 -8.40
CA THR A 97 14.70 4.55 -7.10
C THR A 97 13.45 5.40 -7.12
N ASP A 98 12.40 4.90 -6.47
CA ASP A 98 11.14 5.61 -6.30
C ASP A 98 10.81 5.72 -4.83
N ARG A 99 10.25 6.86 -4.43
CA ARG A 99 9.74 7.11 -3.09
C ARG A 99 8.32 7.56 -3.21
N SER A 100 7.43 6.85 -2.54
CA SER A 100 6.01 7.14 -2.63
C SER A 100 5.31 7.03 -1.28
N PHE A 101 4.26 7.83 -1.12
CA PHE A 101 3.31 7.72 -0.04
C PHE A 101 1.97 7.29 -0.58
N ASP A 102 1.38 6.30 0.08
CA ASP A 102 0.05 5.82 -0.19
C ASP A 102 -0.87 6.19 0.99
N ILE A 103 -2.13 6.44 0.69
CA ILE A 103 -3.18 6.68 1.67
C ILE A 103 -4.35 5.76 1.36
N LYS A 104 -4.92 5.12 2.40
CA LYS A 104 -6.18 4.38 2.31
C LYS A 104 -7.13 4.88 3.39
N LEU A 105 -8.31 5.28 2.97
CA LEU A 105 -9.39 5.77 3.82
C LEU A 105 -10.53 4.76 3.84
N ARG A 106 -10.91 4.30 5.01
CA ARG A 106 -12.12 3.52 5.21
C ARG A 106 -13.29 4.45 5.44
N LEU A 107 -14.28 4.37 4.54
CA LEU A 107 -15.47 5.20 4.59
C LEU A 107 -16.53 4.60 5.50
N TRP A 108 -16.63 3.26 5.56
CA TRP A 108 -17.43 2.55 6.54
C TRP A 108 -16.91 1.14 6.78
N ASP A 109 -17.21 0.62 7.94
CA ASP A 109 -16.87 -0.73 8.37
C ASP A 109 -17.83 -1.76 7.78
N GLU A 110 -17.37 -3.01 7.75
CA GLU A 110 -18.22 -4.14 7.47
C GLU A 110 -19.33 -4.25 8.52
N SER A 111 -20.55 -4.51 8.04
CA SER A 111 -21.70 -4.86 8.87
C SER A 111 -22.27 -6.21 8.45
N GLU A 112 -23.34 -6.65 9.08
CA GLU A 112 -24.01 -7.89 8.70
C GLU A 112 -24.37 -7.95 7.20
N TYR A 113 -24.85 -6.85 6.64
CA TYR A 113 -25.33 -6.80 5.24
C TYR A 113 -24.40 -6.04 4.29
N LEU A 114 -23.59 -5.12 4.78
CA LEU A 114 -22.73 -4.29 3.95
C LEU A 114 -21.25 -4.70 4.05
N PRO A 115 -20.52 -4.75 2.93
CA PRO A 115 -19.08 -4.92 2.96
C PRO A 115 -18.40 -3.67 3.55
N ALA A 116 -17.20 -3.82 4.08
CA ALA A 116 -16.33 -2.69 4.35
C ALA A 116 -16.00 -1.98 3.02
N PHE A 117 -15.85 -0.66 3.05
CA PHE A 117 -15.53 0.13 1.86
C PHE A 117 -14.40 1.10 2.11
N VAL A 118 -13.44 1.10 1.20
CA VAL A 118 -12.28 1.99 1.23
C VAL A 118 -12.09 2.71 -0.10
N VAL A 119 -11.45 3.87 0.01
CA VAL A 119 -10.85 4.60 -1.11
C VAL A 119 -9.36 4.72 -0.84
N GLY A 120 -8.54 4.42 -1.83
CA GLY A 120 -7.09 4.54 -1.70
C GLY A 120 -6.46 5.36 -2.81
N LEU A 121 -5.42 6.08 -2.45
CA LEU A 121 -4.56 6.84 -3.34
C LEU A 121 -3.14 6.26 -3.22
N GLN A 122 -2.67 5.66 -4.28
CA GLN A 122 -1.33 5.09 -4.37
C GLN A 122 -0.39 6.11 -5.00
N ASP A 123 0.81 6.25 -4.44
CA ASP A 123 1.79 7.26 -4.87
C ASP A 123 1.18 8.67 -4.92
N PHE A 124 0.46 8.97 -3.84
CA PHE A 124 -0.23 10.23 -3.62
C PHE A 124 0.74 11.41 -3.52
N VAL A 125 1.89 11.17 -2.85
CA VAL A 125 3.05 12.05 -2.84
C VAL A 125 4.26 11.22 -3.24
N GLY A 126 4.87 11.56 -4.36
CA GLY A 126 6.02 10.81 -4.86
C GLY A 126 6.46 11.25 -6.24
N THR A 127 6.95 10.31 -7.03
CA THR A 127 7.36 10.54 -8.43
C THR A 127 6.21 10.42 -9.41
N GLY A 128 5.10 9.78 -9.03
CA GLY A 128 3.97 9.47 -9.89
C GLY A 128 4.14 8.18 -10.72
N ILE A 129 5.28 7.50 -10.65
CA ILE A 129 5.55 6.25 -11.41
C ILE A 129 4.51 5.16 -11.10
N TYR A 130 4.11 5.07 -9.84
CA TYR A 130 3.13 4.09 -9.36
C TYR A 130 1.77 4.70 -9.05
N SER A 131 1.55 5.94 -9.48
CA SER A 131 0.33 6.69 -9.17
C SER A 131 -0.92 5.97 -9.68
N GLY A 132 -1.87 5.80 -8.79
CA GLY A 132 -3.16 5.18 -9.07
C GLY A 132 -4.13 5.33 -7.92
N GLU A 133 -5.39 5.25 -8.25
CA GLU A 133 -6.48 5.33 -7.28
C GLU A 133 -7.28 4.04 -7.31
N TYR A 134 -7.94 3.73 -6.23
CA TYR A 134 -8.81 2.58 -6.17
C TYR A 134 -9.94 2.76 -5.16
N ILE A 135 -10.99 2.02 -5.39
CA ILE A 135 -12.00 1.70 -4.41
C ILE A 135 -11.99 0.19 -4.19
N ALA A 136 -12.24 -0.25 -2.97
CA ALA A 136 -12.33 -1.67 -2.67
C ALA A 136 -13.44 -1.94 -1.65
N LEU A 137 -14.08 -3.07 -1.83
CA LEU A 137 -15.08 -3.65 -0.96
C LEU A 137 -14.54 -4.97 -0.44
N SER A 138 -14.66 -5.22 0.86
CA SER A 138 -14.32 -6.50 1.46
C SER A 138 -15.45 -7.00 2.34
N LYS A 139 -15.81 -8.27 2.16
CA LYS A 139 -16.88 -8.92 2.92
C LYS A 139 -16.43 -10.29 3.36
N ARG A 140 -16.50 -10.51 4.66
CA ARG A 140 -16.25 -11.81 5.26
C ARG A 140 -17.53 -12.64 5.27
N TRP A 141 -17.39 -13.86 4.81
CA TRP A 141 -18.43 -14.86 4.89
C TRP A 141 -17.82 -16.15 5.40
N ASP A 142 -18.17 -16.51 6.64
CA ASP A 142 -17.59 -17.62 7.36
C ASP A 142 -16.06 -17.48 7.45
N ASP A 143 -15.30 -18.45 6.97
CA ASP A 143 -13.83 -18.44 6.97
C ASP A 143 -13.21 -17.71 5.77
N PHE A 144 -14.03 -17.28 4.82
CA PHE A 144 -13.56 -16.60 3.60
C PHE A 144 -13.73 -15.09 3.68
N ASP A 145 -12.72 -14.38 3.22
CA ASP A 145 -12.75 -12.92 3.08
C ASP A 145 -12.66 -12.53 1.59
N PHE A 146 -13.79 -12.11 1.05
CA PHE A 146 -13.92 -11.73 -0.35
C PHE A 146 -13.61 -10.26 -0.54
N THR A 147 -12.82 -9.95 -1.53
CA THR A 147 -12.50 -8.58 -1.93
C THR A 147 -12.82 -8.37 -3.39
N LEU A 148 -13.46 -7.24 -3.70
CA LEU A 148 -13.67 -6.72 -5.03
C LEU A 148 -13.29 -5.25 -5.08
N GLY A 149 -12.53 -4.85 -6.07
CA GLY A 149 -12.09 -3.47 -6.22
C GLY A 149 -12.11 -2.99 -7.67
N TYR A 150 -11.98 -1.69 -7.81
CA TYR A 150 -11.91 -0.99 -9.08
C TYR A 150 -10.79 0.04 -9.02
N GLY A 151 -9.94 0.06 -10.03
CA GLY A 151 -8.73 0.86 -10.04
C GLY A 151 -8.56 1.74 -11.27
N TRP A 152 -7.89 2.87 -11.05
CA TRP A 152 -7.45 3.84 -12.05
C TRP A 152 -5.93 3.93 -12.06
N GLY A 153 -5.38 4.51 -13.12
CA GLY A 153 -3.95 4.70 -13.26
C GLY A 153 -3.18 3.39 -13.19
N ARG A 154 -2.15 3.31 -12.36
CA ARG A 154 -1.34 2.09 -12.23
C ARG A 154 -2.12 0.90 -11.70
N VAL A 155 -3.08 1.13 -10.82
CA VAL A 155 -3.95 0.07 -10.27
C VAL A 155 -4.91 -0.46 -11.34
N GLY A 156 -5.33 0.40 -12.28
CA GLY A 156 -6.20 0.06 -13.40
C GLY A 156 -5.48 -0.32 -14.70
N SER A 157 -4.17 -0.56 -14.68
CA SER A 157 -3.32 -0.65 -15.87
C SER A 157 -3.54 -1.88 -16.77
N THR A 158 -4.36 -2.85 -16.37
CA THR A 158 -4.74 -3.96 -17.25
C THR A 158 -5.73 -3.56 -18.32
N GLY A 159 -6.41 -2.40 -18.18
CA GLY A 159 -7.26 -1.83 -19.22
C GLY A 159 -8.49 -2.65 -19.56
N MET A 160 -9.09 -3.30 -18.56
CA MET A 160 -10.27 -4.17 -18.79
C MET A 160 -11.53 -3.38 -19.15
N LEU A 161 -11.61 -2.14 -18.69
CA LEU A 161 -12.80 -1.29 -18.79
C LEU A 161 -12.39 0.13 -19.17
N THR A 162 -13.29 0.83 -19.85
CA THR A 162 -13.16 2.28 -20.05
C THR A 162 -13.56 3.01 -18.78
N ASN A 163 -12.81 4.02 -18.41
CA ASN A 163 -13.08 4.86 -17.25
C ASN A 163 -14.48 5.49 -17.35
N PRO A 164 -15.41 5.17 -16.44
CA PRO A 164 -16.77 5.69 -16.51
C PRO A 164 -16.86 7.22 -16.36
N LEU A 165 -15.86 7.84 -15.71
CA LEU A 165 -15.83 9.29 -15.53
C LEU A 165 -15.62 10.05 -16.85
N VAL A 166 -15.09 9.38 -17.89
CA VAL A 166 -14.95 9.95 -19.24
C VAL A 166 -16.31 10.33 -19.85
N TYR A 167 -17.36 9.58 -19.49
CA TYR A 167 -18.73 9.89 -19.94
C TYR A 167 -19.34 11.12 -19.25
N ILE A 168 -18.81 11.48 -18.08
CA ILE A 168 -19.22 12.67 -17.33
C ILE A 168 -18.44 13.90 -17.83
N ASN A 169 -17.12 13.74 -17.99
CA ASN A 169 -16.24 14.80 -18.44
C ASN A 169 -15.04 14.21 -19.20
N SER A 170 -14.84 14.66 -20.44
CA SER A 170 -13.74 14.21 -21.30
C SER A 170 -12.33 14.48 -20.74
N ASN A 171 -12.19 15.40 -19.78
CA ASN A 171 -10.93 15.67 -19.10
C ASN A 171 -10.43 14.48 -18.28
N PHE A 172 -11.30 13.51 -17.95
CA PHE A 172 -10.90 12.27 -17.29
C PHE A 172 -10.24 11.25 -18.23
N ARG A 173 -10.27 11.47 -19.54
CA ARG A 173 -9.69 10.54 -20.54
C ARG A 173 -8.17 10.48 -20.47
N THR A 174 -7.53 11.62 -20.28
CA THR A 174 -6.08 11.72 -20.31
C THR A 174 -5.49 11.80 -18.91
N ARG A 175 -4.45 11.00 -18.67
CA ARG A 175 -3.61 11.07 -17.47
C ARG A 175 -2.20 11.41 -17.93
N ASN A 176 -1.68 12.55 -17.53
CA ASN A 176 -0.30 12.89 -17.75
C ASN A 176 0.55 12.08 -16.78
N ASN A 177 1.41 11.26 -17.34
CA ASN A 177 2.42 10.52 -16.57
C ASN A 177 3.69 11.38 -16.46
N ASP A 178 3.55 12.65 -16.14
CA ASP A 178 4.69 13.51 -15.85
C ASP A 178 5.32 12.99 -14.56
N ILE A 179 6.36 12.21 -14.76
CA ILE A 179 7.22 11.69 -13.71
C ILE A 179 8.01 12.88 -13.22
N GLY A 180 7.52 13.50 -12.14
CA GLY A 180 8.22 14.59 -11.49
C GLY A 180 9.52 14.10 -10.84
N GLN A 181 10.32 15.02 -10.34
CA GLN A 181 11.56 14.69 -9.60
C GLN A 181 11.29 14.11 -8.20
N GLY A 182 10.02 13.81 -7.89
CA GLY A 182 9.56 13.29 -6.60
C GLY A 182 9.15 14.40 -5.62
N GLY A 183 8.33 14.00 -4.62
CA GLY A 183 7.88 14.89 -3.54
C GLY A 183 6.77 15.86 -3.93
N SER A 184 6.17 15.74 -5.10
CA SER A 184 5.01 16.51 -5.53
C SER A 184 3.71 15.73 -5.36
N PHE A 185 2.62 16.45 -5.12
CA PHE A 185 1.29 15.85 -5.08
C PHE A 185 0.82 15.54 -6.49
N SER A 186 0.26 14.36 -6.68
CA SER A 186 -0.47 14.08 -7.91
C SER A 186 -1.72 14.96 -7.96
N THR A 187 -2.04 15.49 -9.14
CA THR A 187 -3.29 16.21 -9.40
C THR A 187 -4.16 15.49 -10.42
N GLN A 188 -3.75 14.30 -10.84
CA GLN A 188 -4.36 13.52 -11.93
C GLN A 188 -5.28 12.41 -11.41
N TYR A 189 -5.99 12.69 -10.31
CA TYR A 189 -6.83 11.67 -9.68
C TYR A 189 -7.98 11.20 -10.57
N PHE A 190 -8.20 9.87 -10.57
CA PHE A 190 -9.27 9.18 -11.29
C PHE A 190 -9.26 9.40 -12.80
N ARG A 191 -8.11 9.79 -13.34
CA ARG A 191 -7.90 10.03 -14.77
C ARG A 191 -7.23 8.85 -15.45
N GLY A 192 -7.33 8.85 -16.78
CA GLY A 192 -6.88 7.81 -17.69
C GLY A 192 -8.07 7.11 -18.33
N GLU A 193 -7.93 6.68 -19.57
CA GLU A 193 -8.99 5.99 -20.32
C GLU A 193 -9.21 4.57 -19.76
N ASP A 194 -8.13 3.92 -19.37
CA ASP A 194 -8.11 2.54 -18.92
C ASP A 194 -8.32 2.42 -17.41
N THR A 195 -9.18 1.48 -17.04
CA THR A 195 -9.48 1.09 -15.67
C THR A 195 -9.63 -0.41 -15.58
N SER A 196 -9.59 -0.96 -14.37
CA SER A 196 -9.68 -2.41 -14.20
C SER A 196 -10.39 -2.78 -12.91
N LEU A 197 -11.07 -3.92 -12.95
CA LEU A 197 -11.49 -4.64 -11.76
C LEU A 197 -10.30 -5.44 -11.22
N PHE A 198 -10.28 -5.60 -9.91
CA PHE A 198 -9.39 -6.52 -9.22
C PHE A 198 -10.13 -7.16 -8.05
N GLY A 199 -9.61 -8.25 -7.54
CA GLY A 199 -10.20 -8.90 -6.38
C GLY A 199 -9.50 -10.18 -6.03
N GLY A 200 -9.99 -10.83 -4.99
CA GLY A 200 -9.48 -12.09 -4.51
C GLY A 200 -10.26 -12.59 -3.29
N VAL A 201 -9.84 -13.74 -2.80
CA VAL A 201 -10.37 -14.42 -1.63
C VAL A 201 -9.21 -14.83 -0.75
N GLU A 202 -9.34 -14.64 0.54
CA GLU A 202 -8.41 -15.06 1.58
C GLU A 202 -9.06 -16.04 2.53
#